data_f7ec922fbfce256bd89f43f4e871b0dd
#
_entry.id   f7ec922fbfce256bd89f43f4e871b0dd
#
_cell.length_a   1.000
_cell.length_b   1.000
_cell.length_c   1.000
_cell.angle_alpha   90.00
_cell.angle_beta   90.00
_cell.angle_gamma   90.00
#
_symmetry.space_group_name_H-M   'P 1'
#
loop_
_entity.id
_entity.type
_entity.pdbx_description
1 polymer ?
#
loop_
_entity_poly.entity_id
_entity_poly.type
_entity_poly.pdbx_seq_one_letter_code
_entity_poly.pdbx_strand_id
1 'polypeptide(L)'
;MSEQEKIQTADDRPQMANPIPEDDGMAEGHGISIPEACRELGDEAEFVHPADLADHLENLSLEKQVCALRHMPTEDAAEALAELEGSVAVDVLENLDADVAAQIIAEMEPDDAADVLDELDEEHRDVLLGKLTREDSEELRNLLNFDPDSAAGVMNTELILLEENMTADEAITHIRSEMEDKESPYYAYVVDKNDKLVGVLSLRDLMLARPGTIVGDAVSGQSVVSVPYDMDKGEVAYNYLAMPVVDYEGHIMGVVTYDDIMDIMHEEASADMLGMVGADPEESVDTPWKESVRKRLPWLVVNMVNSALSASVVYMFEGSIAQMAA
;
A
#
# COMPACT_ATOMS: atom_id res chain seq x y z
N MET A 1 -11.46 -25.40 78.17
CA MET A 1 -12.42 -26.16 77.35
C MET A 1 -12.45 -25.47 76.04
N SER A 2 -11.81 -26.08 75.12
CA SER A 2 -11.40 -25.65 73.80
C SER A 2 -12.40 -26.12 72.76
N GLU A 3 -12.87 -25.26 71.95
CA GLU A 3 -13.44 -25.63 70.62
C GLU A 3 -12.68 -24.92 69.54
N GLN A 4 -11.99 -25.74 68.79
CA GLN A 4 -11.29 -25.33 67.54
C GLN A 4 -12.32 -25.29 66.43
N GLU A 5 -12.64 -24.11 65.99
CA GLU A 5 -13.46 -23.88 64.84
C GLU A 5 -12.60 -24.04 63.60
N LYS A 6 -12.89 -25.08 62.78
CA LYS A 6 -12.29 -25.35 61.51
C LYS A 6 -12.80 -24.32 60.50
N ILE A 7 -11.92 -23.43 60.08
CA ILE A 7 -12.16 -22.59 58.94
C ILE A 7 -12.01 -23.44 57.65
N GLN A 8 -13.13 -23.72 57.03
CA GLN A 8 -13.23 -24.38 55.75
C GLN A 8 -13.10 -23.31 54.65
N THR A 9 -11.92 -23.19 54.10
CA THR A 9 -11.69 -22.32 52.95
C THR A 9 -12.40 -22.90 51.71
N ALA A 10 -13.56 -22.36 51.40
CA ALA A 10 -14.21 -22.58 50.12
C ALA A 10 -13.39 -21.88 49.05
N ASP A 11 -12.81 -22.68 48.16
CA ASP A 11 -12.15 -22.22 46.92
C ASP A 11 -13.25 -21.81 45.91
N ASP A 12 -13.72 -20.58 46.03
CA ASP A 12 -14.75 -20.01 45.17
C ASP A 12 -14.06 -19.28 43.98
N ARG A 13 -13.33 -20.04 43.19
CA ARG A 13 -12.94 -19.57 41.87
C ARG A 13 -14.12 -19.80 40.94
N PRO A 14 -14.58 -18.75 40.21
CA PRO A 14 -15.57 -18.95 39.17
C PRO A 14 -14.99 -19.93 38.14
N GLN A 15 -15.67 -21.02 37.88
CA GLN A 15 -15.38 -21.94 36.82
C GLN A 15 -15.36 -21.09 35.53
N MET A 16 -14.19 -20.95 34.98
CA MET A 16 -14.07 -20.42 33.62
C MET A 16 -14.98 -21.23 32.70
N ALA A 17 -15.71 -20.49 31.90
CA ALA A 17 -16.62 -20.99 30.89
C ALA A 17 -15.99 -22.16 30.12
N ASN A 18 -16.85 -23.06 29.69
CA ASN A 18 -16.53 -24.17 28.79
C ASN A 18 -15.58 -23.72 27.71
N PRO A 19 -14.59 -24.55 27.33
CA PRO A 19 -13.81 -24.29 26.14
C PRO A 19 -14.79 -24.06 24.98
N ILE A 20 -14.59 -22.96 24.30
CA ILE A 20 -15.23 -22.65 23.01
C ILE A 20 -15.13 -23.96 22.22
N PRO A 21 -16.22 -24.52 21.66
CA PRO A 21 -16.11 -25.64 20.77
C PRO A 21 -15.11 -25.23 19.70
N GLU A 22 -14.09 -26.04 19.49
CA GLU A 22 -13.26 -25.94 18.30
C GLU A 22 -14.23 -26.07 17.15
N ASP A 23 -14.59 -24.92 16.58
CA ASP A 23 -15.32 -24.83 15.33
C ASP A 23 -14.36 -25.40 14.28
N ASP A 24 -14.58 -26.67 13.91
CA ASP A 24 -13.93 -27.32 12.76
C ASP A 24 -14.45 -26.72 11.44
N GLY A 25 -15.07 -25.56 11.48
CA GLY A 25 -15.30 -24.64 10.38
C GLY A 25 -14.00 -23.90 10.11
N MET A 26 -13.00 -24.59 9.57
CA MET A 26 -11.98 -23.92 8.78
C MET A 26 -12.72 -23.02 7.80
N ALA A 27 -12.53 -21.70 7.93
CA ALA A 27 -12.64 -20.82 6.78
C ALA A 27 -11.88 -21.58 5.68
N GLU A 28 -12.58 -21.94 4.61
CA GLU A 28 -11.93 -22.44 3.40
C GLU A 28 -11.01 -21.28 2.98
N GLY A 29 -9.76 -21.31 3.45
CA GLY A 29 -8.70 -20.49 2.91
C GLY A 29 -8.70 -20.79 1.42
N HIS A 30 -8.84 -19.76 0.60
CA HIS A 30 -8.69 -19.88 -0.83
C HIS A 30 -7.25 -20.27 -1.10
N GLY A 31 -6.95 -21.56 -1.01
CA GLY A 31 -5.64 -22.11 -1.35
C GLY A 31 -5.42 -21.92 -2.85
N ILE A 32 -4.44 -21.16 -3.23
CA ILE A 32 -4.08 -20.88 -4.62
C ILE A 32 -3.77 -22.20 -5.32
N SER A 33 -4.61 -22.59 -6.29
CA SER A 33 -4.47 -23.84 -7.04
C SER A 33 -3.64 -23.63 -8.29
N ILE A 34 -2.32 -23.78 -8.18
CA ILE A 34 -1.40 -23.71 -9.31
C ILE A 34 -1.34 -25.07 -10.04
N PRO A 35 -1.37 -25.09 -11.40
CA PRO A 35 -1.26 -26.32 -12.18
C PRO A 35 0.02 -27.10 -11.91
N GLU A 36 -0.06 -28.44 -12.04
CA GLU A 36 1.04 -29.36 -11.79
C GLU A 36 2.32 -29.06 -12.62
N ALA A 37 2.16 -28.42 -13.77
CA ALA A 37 3.27 -27.98 -14.62
C ALA A 37 4.06 -26.78 -14.05
N CYS A 38 3.43 -26.00 -13.18
CA CYS A 38 4.02 -24.82 -12.51
C CYS A 38 4.40 -25.12 -11.05
N ARG A 39 4.21 -26.35 -10.59
CA ARG A 39 4.42 -26.82 -9.22
C ARG A 39 5.87 -26.94 -8.77
N GLU A 40 6.64 -25.86 -8.86
CA GLU A 40 7.80 -25.72 -7.96
C GLU A 40 7.57 -24.72 -6.82
N LEU A 41 6.39 -24.15 -6.76
CA LEU A 41 5.84 -23.47 -5.60
C LEU A 41 5.49 -24.48 -4.48
N GLY A 42 6.39 -25.32 -4.03
CA GLY A 42 6.28 -26.32 -2.96
C GLY A 42 4.88 -26.87 -2.70
N ASP A 43 4.71 -28.19 -2.77
CA ASP A 43 3.41 -28.90 -2.72
C ASP A 43 2.49 -28.64 -1.49
N GLU A 44 2.86 -27.71 -0.57
CA GLU A 44 2.19 -27.49 0.71
C GLU A 44 2.18 -26.02 1.19
N ALA A 45 2.60 -25.05 0.40
CA ALA A 45 2.55 -23.66 0.83
C ALA A 45 1.19 -23.06 0.51
N GLU A 46 0.31 -23.03 1.49
CA GLU A 46 -0.88 -22.21 1.50
C GLU A 46 -0.42 -20.77 1.81
N PHE A 47 -0.32 -19.94 0.78
CA PHE A 47 0.01 -18.53 0.96
C PHE A 47 -1.23 -17.85 1.54
N VAL A 48 -1.07 -17.24 2.71
CA VAL A 48 -2.15 -16.58 3.44
C VAL A 48 -2.17 -15.09 3.14
N HIS A 49 -1.06 -14.54 2.58
CA HIS A 49 -0.89 -13.13 2.31
C HIS A 49 -0.29 -12.91 0.92
N PRO A 50 -0.79 -11.94 0.13
CA PRO A 50 -0.26 -11.61 -1.20
C PRO A 50 1.23 -11.32 -1.20
N ALA A 51 1.75 -10.57 -0.24
CA ALA A 51 3.17 -10.27 -0.08
C ALA A 51 4.05 -11.52 0.09
N ASP A 52 3.58 -12.55 0.85
CA ASP A 52 4.33 -13.82 0.98
C ASP A 52 4.40 -14.56 -0.37
N LEU A 53 3.36 -14.44 -1.18
CA LEU A 53 3.31 -14.99 -2.53
C LEU A 53 4.25 -14.24 -3.47
N ALA A 54 4.25 -12.91 -3.42
CA ALA A 54 5.14 -12.05 -4.21
C ALA A 54 6.62 -12.36 -3.90
N ASP A 55 7.02 -12.40 -2.63
CA ASP A 55 8.37 -12.80 -2.18
C ASP A 55 8.79 -14.16 -2.74
N HIS A 56 7.83 -15.09 -2.83
CA HIS A 56 8.09 -16.41 -3.37
C HIS A 56 8.24 -16.39 -4.89
N LEU A 57 7.38 -15.64 -5.58
CA LEU A 57 7.43 -15.47 -7.04
C LEU A 57 8.75 -14.83 -7.47
N GLU A 58 9.25 -13.81 -6.78
CA GLU A 58 10.51 -13.14 -7.08
C GLU A 58 11.72 -14.09 -7.08
N ASN A 59 11.67 -15.16 -6.27
CA ASN A 59 12.70 -16.19 -6.25
C ASN A 59 12.61 -17.22 -7.38
N LEU A 60 11.59 -17.13 -8.25
CA LEU A 60 11.39 -18.02 -9.38
C LEU A 60 11.99 -17.43 -10.67
N SER A 61 12.15 -18.28 -11.69
CA SER A 61 12.47 -17.78 -13.03
C SER A 61 11.24 -17.14 -13.66
N LEU A 62 11.45 -16.14 -14.52
CA LEU A 62 10.39 -15.44 -15.25
C LEU A 62 9.37 -16.38 -15.91
N GLU A 63 9.83 -17.48 -16.53
CA GLU A 63 8.92 -18.48 -17.13
C GLU A 63 7.95 -19.09 -16.12
N LYS A 64 8.39 -19.27 -14.86
CA LYS A 64 7.57 -19.81 -13.78
C LYS A 64 6.65 -18.76 -13.17
N GLN A 65 7.12 -17.53 -13.03
CA GLN A 65 6.32 -16.38 -12.60
C GLN A 65 5.12 -16.21 -13.55
N VAL A 66 5.39 -16.09 -14.86
CA VAL A 66 4.36 -15.98 -15.90
C VAL A 66 3.40 -17.20 -15.90
N CYS A 67 3.95 -18.40 -15.70
CA CYS A 67 3.11 -19.60 -15.61
C CYS A 67 2.21 -19.59 -14.37
N ALA A 68 2.70 -19.15 -13.22
CA ALA A 68 1.95 -19.08 -11.98
C ALA A 68 0.81 -18.07 -12.11
N LEU A 69 1.10 -16.81 -12.46
CA LEU A 69 0.11 -15.75 -12.60
C LEU A 69 -0.95 -16.06 -13.66
N ARG A 70 -0.59 -16.71 -14.77
CA ARG A 70 -1.55 -17.13 -15.80
C ARG A 70 -2.62 -18.12 -15.30
N HIS A 71 -2.32 -18.91 -14.28
CA HIS A 71 -3.15 -20.04 -13.90
C HIS A 71 -3.78 -19.96 -12.50
N MET A 72 -3.40 -18.96 -11.72
CA MET A 72 -4.08 -18.67 -10.46
C MET A 72 -5.39 -17.88 -10.72
N PRO A 73 -6.28 -17.76 -9.73
CA PRO A 73 -7.41 -16.83 -9.81
C PRO A 73 -6.91 -15.40 -10.13
N THR A 74 -7.69 -14.66 -10.90
CA THR A 74 -7.27 -13.34 -11.37
C THR A 74 -7.09 -12.36 -10.23
N GLU A 75 -7.95 -12.44 -9.20
CA GLU A 75 -7.88 -11.66 -7.97
C GLU A 75 -6.55 -11.91 -7.22
N ASP A 76 -6.21 -13.19 -6.95
CA ASP A 76 -4.93 -13.55 -6.31
C ASP A 76 -3.70 -13.12 -7.16
N ALA A 77 -3.85 -13.13 -8.50
CA ALA A 77 -2.79 -12.69 -9.39
C ALA A 77 -2.61 -11.17 -9.39
N ALA A 78 -3.69 -10.41 -9.24
CA ALA A 78 -3.69 -8.96 -9.15
C ALA A 78 -3.01 -8.52 -7.85
N GLU A 79 -3.46 -9.06 -6.70
CA GLU A 79 -2.85 -8.79 -5.40
C GLU A 79 -1.35 -9.16 -5.36
N ALA A 80 -0.98 -10.33 -5.93
CA ALA A 80 0.42 -10.74 -5.96
C ALA A 80 1.28 -9.87 -6.90
N LEU A 81 0.70 -9.36 -8.00
CA LEU A 81 1.40 -8.51 -8.95
C LEU A 81 1.66 -7.11 -8.36
N ALA A 82 0.71 -6.57 -7.59
CA ALA A 82 0.84 -5.31 -6.87
C ALA A 82 2.02 -5.31 -5.88
N GLU A 83 2.24 -6.44 -5.22
CA GLU A 83 3.30 -6.62 -4.21
C GLU A 83 4.68 -6.98 -4.82
N LEU A 84 4.79 -7.23 -6.14
CA LEU A 84 6.08 -7.53 -6.78
C LEU A 84 6.93 -6.27 -6.92
N GLU A 85 8.27 -6.43 -6.82
CA GLU A 85 9.18 -5.34 -7.23
C GLU A 85 8.87 -4.89 -8.66
N GLY A 86 8.75 -3.58 -8.89
CA GLY A 86 8.26 -3.01 -10.14
C GLY A 86 8.95 -3.57 -11.39
N SER A 87 10.29 -3.74 -11.34
CA SER A 87 11.04 -4.34 -12.45
C SER A 87 10.62 -5.78 -12.75
N VAL A 88 10.23 -6.55 -11.74
CA VAL A 88 9.74 -7.94 -11.88
C VAL A 88 8.33 -7.95 -12.41
N ALA A 89 7.47 -7.05 -11.91
CA ALA A 89 6.09 -6.89 -12.38
C ALA A 89 6.05 -6.54 -13.88
N VAL A 90 6.90 -5.60 -14.33
CA VAL A 90 7.08 -5.23 -15.74
C VAL A 90 7.50 -6.44 -16.57
N ASP A 91 8.58 -7.13 -16.18
CA ASP A 91 9.08 -8.30 -16.92
C ASP A 91 8.00 -9.38 -17.06
N VAL A 92 7.20 -9.60 -16.04
CA VAL A 92 6.10 -10.57 -16.06
C VAL A 92 4.99 -10.12 -16.99
N LEU A 93 4.54 -8.87 -16.90
CA LEU A 93 3.46 -8.32 -17.75
C LEU A 93 3.83 -8.33 -19.23
N GLU A 94 5.07 -7.98 -19.57
CA GLU A 94 5.56 -8.03 -20.96
C GLU A 94 5.59 -9.45 -21.54
N ASN A 95 5.71 -10.47 -20.70
CA ASN A 95 5.78 -11.88 -21.09
C ASN A 95 4.46 -12.64 -20.91
N LEU A 96 3.44 -12.03 -20.31
CA LEU A 96 2.09 -12.54 -20.27
C LEU A 96 1.37 -12.34 -21.60
N ASP A 97 0.33 -13.15 -21.82
CA ASP A 97 -0.61 -12.87 -22.90
C ASP A 97 -1.39 -11.59 -22.59
N ALA A 98 -1.43 -10.65 -23.54
CA ALA A 98 -1.99 -9.32 -23.29
C ALA A 98 -3.49 -9.35 -22.86
N ASP A 99 -4.25 -10.40 -23.20
CA ASP A 99 -5.62 -10.55 -22.70
C ASP A 99 -5.64 -10.99 -21.23
N VAL A 100 -4.67 -11.79 -20.79
CA VAL A 100 -4.52 -12.21 -19.40
C VAL A 100 -3.98 -11.05 -18.54
N ALA A 101 -2.94 -10.36 -19.03
CA ALA A 101 -2.37 -9.19 -18.36
C ALA A 101 -3.43 -8.10 -18.12
N ALA A 102 -4.25 -7.80 -19.13
CA ALA A 102 -5.32 -6.83 -18.99
C ALA A 102 -6.43 -7.26 -18.00
N GLN A 103 -6.70 -8.57 -17.88
CA GLN A 103 -7.63 -9.06 -16.87
C GLN A 103 -7.06 -8.91 -15.46
N ILE A 104 -5.78 -9.17 -15.28
CA ILE A 104 -5.11 -8.99 -13.98
C ILE A 104 -5.12 -7.49 -13.60
N ILE A 105 -4.75 -6.61 -14.51
CA ILE A 105 -4.76 -5.15 -14.27
C ILE A 105 -6.19 -4.64 -13.95
N ALA A 106 -7.22 -5.21 -14.55
CA ALA A 106 -8.60 -4.82 -14.27
C ALA A 106 -9.11 -5.23 -12.87
N GLU A 107 -8.44 -6.17 -12.23
CA GLU A 107 -8.75 -6.62 -10.85
C GLU A 107 -7.83 -5.98 -9.81
N MET A 108 -6.80 -5.21 -10.23
CA MET A 108 -5.91 -4.47 -9.32
C MET A 108 -6.59 -3.21 -8.80
N GLU A 109 -6.16 -2.74 -7.63
CA GLU A 109 -6.52 -1.39 -7.19
C GLU A 109 -6.04 -0.35 -8.22
N PRO A 110 -6.79 0.73 -8.43
CA PRO A 110 -6.48 1.68 -9.52
C PRO A 110 -5.11 2.36 -9.39
N ASP A 111 -4.64 2.64 -8.19
CA ASP A 111 -3.31 3.19 -7.90
C ASP A 111 -2.21 2.19 -8.23
N ASP A 112 -2.28 0.96 -7.73
CA ASP A 112 -1.34 -0.12 -8.05
C ASP A 112 -1.28 -0.39 -9.56
N ALA A 113 -2.46 -0.45 -10.20
CA ALA A 113 -2.55 -0.63 -11.64
C ALA A 113 -1.90 0.53 -12.42
N ALA A 114 -2.03 1.77 -11.93
CA ALA A 114 -1.40 2.93 -12.53
C ALA A 114 0.11 2.90 -12.35
N ASP A 115 0.61 2.53 -11.17
CA ASP A 115 2.04 2.45 -10.87
C ASP A 115 2.74 1.41 -11.75
N VAL A 116 2.20 0.20 -11.84
CA VAL A 116 2.76 -0.85 -12.70
C VAL A 116 2.68 -0.44 -14.18
N LEU A 117 1.60 0.22 -14.61
CA LEU A 117 1.46 0.71 -15.99
C LEU A 117 2.43 1.86 -16.30
N ASP A 118 2.78 2.70 -15.32
CA ASP A 118 3.74 3.79 -15.56
C ASP A 118 5.16 3.29 -15.78
N GLU A 119 5.53 2.17 -15.17
CA GLU A 119 6.82 1.52 -15.38
C GLU A 119 6.95 0.82 -16.74
N LEU A 120 5.81 0.47 -17.40
CA LEU A 120 5.81 -0.15 -18.73
C LEU A 120 6.20 0.87 -19.82
N ASP A 121 6.78 0.36 -20.91
CA ASP A 121 6.97 1.19 -22.10
C ASP A 121 5.62 1.62 -22.72
N GLU A 122 5.63 2.74 -23.44
CA GLU A 122 4.41 3.35 -24.04
C GLU A 122 3.65 2.37 -24.95
N GLU A 123 4.36 1.48 -25.66
CA GLU A 123 3.76 0.54 -26.63
C GLU A 123 2.98 -0.56 -25.87
N HIS A 124 3.58 -1.18 -24.83
CA HIS A 124 2.93 -2.20 -24.02
C HIS A 124 1.79 -1.61 -23.20
N ARG A 125 2.00 -0.47 -22.54
CA ARG A 125 0.97 0.25 -21.79
C ARG A 125 -0.27 0.56 -22.64
N ASP A 126 -0.09 1.10 -23.86
CA ASP A 126 -1.22 1.41 -24.75
C ASP A 126 -1.96 0.16 -25.22
N VAL A 127 -1.26 -0.97 -25.40
CA VAL A 127 -1.89 -2.25 -25.74
C VAL A 127 -2.78 -2.74 -24.60
N LEU A 128 -2.30 -2.69 -23.36
CA LEU A 128 -3.05 -3.13 -22.19
C LEU A 128 -4.25 -2.23 -21.92
N LEU A 129 -4.06 -0.92 -21.87
CA LEU A 129 -5.15 0.07 -21.73
C LEU A 129 -6.22 -0.05 -22.83
N GLY A 130 -5.82 -0.47 -24.03
CA GLY A 130 -6.76 -0.71 -25.14
C GLY A 130 -7.59 -1.98 -25.00
N LYS A 131 -7.25 -2.87 -24.05
CA LYS A 131 -7.98 -4.13 -23.80
C LYS A 131 -8.93 -4.03 -22.58
N LEU A 132 -8.72 -3.06 -21.73
CA LEU A 132 -9.58 -2.76 -20.58
C LEU A 132 -10.95 -2.26 -21.02
N THR A 133 -11.89 -2.23 -20.10
CA THR A 133 -13.17 -1.55 -20.34
C THR A 133 -12.91 -0.07 -20.63
N ARG A 134 -13.88 0.61 -21.20
CA ARG A 134 -13.72 2.04 -21.46
C ARG A 134 -13.59 2.83 -20.16
N GLU A 135 -14.30 2.44 -19.12
CA GLU A 135 -14.34 3.09 -17.82
C GLU A 135 -12.98 2.96 -17.12
N ASP A 136 -12.48 1.75 -16.96
CA ASP A 136 -11.17 1.47 -16.34
C ASP A 136 -10.02 2.15 -17.11
N SER A 137 -10.08 2.08 -18.46
CA SER A 137 -9.05 2.73 -19.29
C SER A 137 -9.07 4.25 -19.18
N GLU A 138 -10.24 4.90 -19.06
CA GLU A 138 -10.35 6.35 -18.85
C GLU A 138 -9.86 6.71 -17.42
N GLU A 139 -10.16 5.91 -16.42
CA GLU A 139 -9.71 6.08 -15.04
C GLU A 139 -8.19 5.98 -14.92
N LEU A 140 -7.60 4.88 -15.36
CA LEU A 140 -6.14 4.67 -15.30
C LEU A 140 -5.38 5.72 -16.13
N ARG A 141 -5.90 6.15 -17.29
CA ARG A 141 -5.31 7.26 -18.05
C ARG A 141 -5.35 8.58 -17.29
N ASN A 142 -6.36 8.80 -16.45
CA ASN A 142 -6.43 10.00 -15.61
C ASN A 142 -5.40 9.92 -14.49
N LEU A 143 -5.25 8.78 -13.83
CA LEU A 143 -4.23 8.56 -12.80
C LEU A 143 -2.82 8.74 -13.37
N LEU A 144 -2.50 8.13 -14.49
CA LEU A 144 -1.23 8.26 -15.20
C LEU A 144 -0.86 9.70 -15.65
N ASN A 145 -1.80 10.65 -15.62
CA ASN A 145 -1.51 12.05 -15.91
C ASN A 145 -1.08 12.86 -14.69
N PHE A 146 -1.22 12.34 -13.48
CA PHE A 146 -0.74 13.00 -12.28
C PHE A 146 0.76 12.79 -12.11
N ASP A 147 1.36 13.65 -11.31
CA ASP A 147 2.76 13.49 -10.91
C ASP A 147 2.84 12.32 -9.91
N PRO A 148 3.65 11.28 -10.16
CA PRO A 148 3.76 10.11 -9.27
C PRO A 148 4.24 10.46 -7.86
N ASP A 149 4.91 11.63 -7.68
CA ASP A 149 5.32 12.13 -6.37
C ASP A 149 4.25 13.01 -5.69
N SER A 150 3.05 13.10 -6.25
CA SER A 150 1.94 13.86 -5.67
C SER A 150 0.92 12.96 -4.96
N ALA A 151 0.09 13.56 -4.09
CA ALA A 151 -1.03 12.88 -3.45
C ALA A 151 -2.00 12.23 -4.44
N ALA A 152 -2.18 12.83 -5.62
CA ALA A 152 -3.03 12.28 -6.67
C ALA A 152 -2.35 11.15 -7.46
N GLY A 153 -1.02 11.09 -7.45
CA GLY A 153 -0.26 10.00 -8.07
C GLY A 153 -0.35 8.69 -7.28
N VAL A 154 -0.52 8.78 -5.97
CA VAL A 154 -0.57 7.63 -5.05
C VAL A 154 -1.94 7.46 -4.42
N MET A 155 -3.00 7.99 -5.00
CA MET A 155 -4.35 7.88 -4.43
C MET A 155 -5.12 6.72 -5.05
N ASN A 156 -5.80 5.97 -4.21
CA ASN A 156 -6.83 5.05 -4.62
C ASN A 156 -8.13 5.81 -4.94
N THR A 157 -8.76 5.50 -6.05
CA THR A 157 -10.02 6.12 -6.50
C THR A 157 -11.25 5.31 -6.11
N GLU A 158 -11.09 4.13 -5.56
CA GLU A 158 -12.18 3.29 -5.10
C GLU A 158 -12.76 3.77 -3.77
N LEU A 159 -13.61 4.77 -3.85
CA LEU A 159 -14.24 5.40 -2.69
C LEU A 159 -15.67 4.92 -2.46
N ILE A 160 -16.06 4.80 -1.20
CA ILE A 160 -17.48 4.76 -0.84
C ILE A 160 -17.96 6.17 -0.52
N LEU A 161 -18.78 6.70 -1.42
CA LEU A 161 -19.38 8.03 -1.29
C LEU A 161 -20.78 7.93 -0.71
N LEU A 162 -21.08 8.79 0.28
CA LEU A 162 -22.39 8.91 0.89
C LEU A 162 -22.90 10.34 0.71
N GLU A 163 -24.13 10.50 0.24
CA GLU A 163 -24.77 11.81 0.21
C GLU A 163 -25.13 12.27 1.62
N GLU A 164 -24.92 13.54 1.94
CA GLU A 164 -25.21 14.13 3.26
C GLU A 164 -26.66 13.95 3.73
N ASN A 165 -27.60 13.80 2.81
CA ASN A 165 -29.05 13.67 3.07
C ASN A 165 -29.51 12.23 3.29
N MET A 166 -28.65 11.21 3.07
CA MET A 166 -28.96 9.81 3.33
C MET A 166 -29.22 9.58 4.83
N THR A 167 -30.09 8.64 5.14
CA THR A 167 -30.19 8.09 6.49
C THR A 167 -29.12 7.01 6.72
N ALA A 168 -28.77 6.75 7.97
CA ALA A 168 -27.82 5.69 8.32
C ALA A 168 -28.21 4.33 7.75
N ASP A 169 -29.50 4.00 7.71
CA ASP A 169 -29.99 2.74 7.15
C ASP A 169 -29.83 2.68 5.63
N GLU A 170 -30.06 3.79 4.93
CA GLU A 170 -29.83 3.91 3.48
C GLU A 170 -28.33 3.82 3.19
N ALA A 171 -27.50 4.50 3.95
CA ALA A 171 -26.05 4.46 3.83
C ALA A 171 -25.49 3.03 4.02
N ILE A 172 -25.92 2.29 5.05
CA ILE A 172 -25.53 0.90 5.26
C ILE A 172 -25.95 0.02 4.08
N THR A 173 -27.11 0.28 3.51
CA THR A 173 -27.61 -0.49 2.36
C THR A 173 -26.80 -0.18 1.12
N HIS A 174 -26.46 1.09 0.92
CA HIS A 174 -25.60 1.54 -0.19
C HIS A 174 -24.20 0.92 -0.08
N ILE A 175 -23.57 1.02 1.09
CA ILE A 175 -22.25 0.40 1.34
C ILE A 175 -22.28 -1.09 1.03
N ARG A 176 -23.28 -1.84 1.46
CA ARG A 176 -23.37 -3.27 1.17
C ARG A 176 -23.46 -3.60 -0.33
N SER A 177 -24.05 -2.73 -1.12
CA SER A 177 -24.10 -2.91 -2.57
C SER A 177 -22.80 -2.58 -3.27
N GLU A 178 -21.97 -1.72 -2.69
CA GLU A 178 -20.66 -1.34 -3.23
C GLU A 178 -19.53 -2.29 -2.78
N MET A 179 -19.70 -2.92 -1.60
CA MET A 179 -18.70 -3.82 -1.02
C MET A 179 -18.62 -5.21 -1.68
N GLU A 180 -19.50 -5.56 -2.63
CA GLU A 180 -19.40 -6.82 -3.36
C GLU A 180 -18.21 -6.83 -4.34
N ASP A 181 -17.76 -5.65 -4.77
CA ASP A 181 -16.77 -5.47 -5.81
C ASP A 181 -15.53 -4.67 -5.32
N LYS A 182 -15.42 -4.34 -4.02
CA LYS A 182 -14.33 -3.49 -3.49
C LYS A 182 -13.72 -4.08 -2.23
N GLU A 183 -12.45 -3.87 -2.05
CA GLU A 183 -11.76 -4.18 -0.81
C GLU A 183 -12.35 -3.41 0.38
N SER A 184 -12.23 -3.99 1.58
CA SER A 184 -12.93 -3.58 2.82
C SER A 184 -12.69 -2.12 3.22
N PRO A 185 -13.56 -1.18 2.86
CA PRO A 185 -13.39 0.20 3.27
C PRO A 185 -13.68 0.35 4.75
N TYR A 186 -12.74 0.87 5.51
CA TYR A 186 -12.95 1.24 6.91
C TYR A 186 -13.75 2.53 7.07
N TYR A 187 -13.76 3.36 6.02
CA TYR A 187 -14.35 4.70 6.01
C TYR A 187 -15.24 4.91 4.79
N ALA A 188 -16.26 5.72 4.98
CA ALA A 188 -17.08 6.25 3.90
C ALA A 188 -16.97 7.78 3.90
N TYR A 189 -16.95 8.37 2.74
CA TYR A 189 -16.75 9.80 2.54
C TYR A 189 -18.09 10.47 2.25
N VAL A 190 -18.44 11.46 3.07
CA VAL A 190 -19.71 12.15 2.97
C VAL A 190 -19.53 13.37 2.08
N VAL A 191 -20.37 13.49 1.06
CA VAL A 191 -20.34 14.59 0.10
C VAL A 191 -21.64 15.37 0.12
N ASP A 192 -21.55 16.66 -0.22
CA ASP A 192 -22.71 17.49 -0.45
C ASP A 192 -23.27 17.25 -1.88
N LYS A 193 -24.38 17.95 -2.20
CA LYS A 193 -25.01 17.89 -3.53
C LYS A 193 -24.16 18.39 -4.70
N ASN A 194 -22.97 18.91 -4.46
CA ASN A 194 -22.01 19.36 -5.46
C ASN A 194 -20.73 18.52 -5.40
N ASP A 195 -20.81 17.29 -4.87
CA ASP A 195 -19.71 16.31 -4.72
C ASP A 195 -18.52 16.83 -3.89
N LYS A 196 -18.75 17.83 -3.02
CA LYS A 196 -17.71 18.34 -2.12
C LYS A 196 -17.67 17.54 -0.84
N LEU A 197 -16.47 17.20 -0.39
CA LEU A 197 -16.25 16.49 0.84
C LEU A 197 -16.69 17.31 2.07
N VAL A 198 -17.65 16.79 2.83
CA VAL A 198 -18.19 17.44 4.05
C VAL A 198 -17.89 16.65 5.32
N GLY A 199 -17.52 15.39 5.21
CA GLY A 199 -17.21 14.56 6.36
C GLY A 199 -16.62 13.21 6.00
N VAL A 200 -16.04 12.55 7.01
CA VAL A 200 -15.58 11.15 6.93
C VAL A 200 -16.27 10.38 8.04
N LEU A 201 -16.85 9.24 7.71
CA LEU A 201 -17.61 8.42 8.63
C LEU A 201 -17.02 7.02 8.67
N SER A 202 -16.64 6.54 9.86
CA SER A 202 -16.22 5.15 9.98
C SER A 202 -17.43 4.20 9.88
N LEU A 203 -17.22 3.01 9.32
CA LEU A 203 -18.26 1.97 9.33
C LEU A 203 -18.76 1.66 10.74
N ARG A 204 -17.88 1.72 11.75
CA ARG A 204 -18.24 1.54 13.15
C ARG A 204 -19.22 2.60 13.62
N ASP A 205 -18.97 3.88 13.31
CA ASP A 205 -19.83 4.97 13.74
C ASP A 205 -21.19 4.89 13.05
N LEU A 206 -21.20 4.51 11.77
CA LEU A 206 -22.42 4.27 11.02
C LEU A 206 -23.25 3.12 11.60
N MET A 207 -22.62 2.01 11.99
CA MET A 207 -23.29 0.89 12.64
C MET A 207 -23.85 1.23 14.04
N LEU A 208 -23.24 2.20 14.74
CA LEU A 208 -23.69 2.68 16.04
C LEU A 208 -24.73 3.79 15.95
N ALA A 209 -24.91 4.39 14.78
CA ALA A 209 -25.90 5.40 14.53
C ALA A 209 -27.33 4.87 14.76
N ARG A 210 -28.22 5.75 15.24
CA ARG A 210 -29.63 5.35 15.39
C ARG A 210 -30.28 5.28 14.02
N PRO A 211 -31.20 4.31 13.82
CA PRO A 211 -32.02 4.29 12.63
C PRO A 211 -32.66 5.65 12.34
N GLY A 212 -32.58 6.11 11.09
CA GLY A 212 -33.13 7.40 10.67
C GLY A 212 -32.24 8.62 11.01
N THR A 213 -31.05 8.43 11.59
CA THR A 213 -30.05 9.53 11.70
C THR A 213 -29.59 9.93 10.31
N ILE A 214 -29.59 11.23 10.02
CA ILE A 214 -29.05 11.76 8.74
C ILE A 214 -27.52 11.72 8.80
N VAL A 215 -26.91 11.24 7.74
CA VAL A 215 -25.43 11.09 7.62
C VAL A 215 -24.75 12.46 7.78
N GLY A 216 -25.25 13.51 7.16
CA GLY A 216 -24.75 14.87 7.32
C GLY A 216 -24.80 15.41 8.76
N ASP A 217 -25.82 15.02 9.54
CA ASP A 217 -25.89 15.37 10.96
C ASP A 217 -24.83 14.65 11.78
N ALA A 218 -24.50 13.41 11.41
CA ALA A 218 -23.48 12.59 12.09
C ALA A 218 -22.06 13.15 11.91
N VAL A 219 -21.77 13.76 10.77
CA VAL A 219 -20.48 14.43 10.48
C VAL A 219 -20.47 15.92 10.79
N SER A 220 -21.63 16.49 11.14
CA SER A 220 -21.77 17.93 11.40
C SER A 220 -20.87 18.38 12.54
N GLY A 221 -20.02 19.38 12.23
CA GLY A 221 -19.05 19.92 13.20
C GLY A 221 -17.73 19.18 13.30
N GLN A 222 -17.52 18.14 12.50
CA GLN A 222 -16.19 17.57 12.30
C GLN A 222 -15.33 18.54 11.48
N SER A 223 -14.05 18.65 11.85
CA SER A 223 -13.06 19.28 10.98
C SER A 223 -12.53 18.20 10.04
N VAL A 224 -12.95 18.23 8.80
CA VAL A 224 -12.43 17.30 7.80
C VAL A 224 -10.99 17.68 7.49
N VAL A 225 -10.07 16.75 7.68
CA VAL A 225 -8.69 16.91 7.24
C VAL A 225 -8.60 16.24 5.87
N SER A 226 -8.17 16.99 4.88
CA SER A 226 -7.97 16.52 3.51
C SER A 226 -6.72 17.17 2.94
N VAL A 227 -6.12 16.57 1.94
CA VAL A 227 -4.95 17.09 1.24
C VAL A 227 -5.30 17.52 -0.18
N PRO A 228 -4.68 18.58 -0.72
CA PRO A 228 -4.83 18.92 -2.11
C PRO A 228 -4.11 17.86 -2.99
N TYR A 229 -4.65 17.62 -4.15
CA TYR A 229 -4.18 16.59 -5.08
C TYR A 229 -2.71 16.73 -5.52
N ASP A 230 -2.17 17.94 -5.47
CA ASP A 230 -0.79 18.28 -5.84
C ASP A 230 0.18 18.37 -4.65
N MET A 231 -0.22 17.91 -3.46
CA MET A 231 0.67 17.81 -2.30
C MET A 231 1.69 16.70 -2.55
N ASP A 232 2.92 16.94 -2.13
CA ASP A 232 4.00 15.93 -2.16
C ASP A 232 3.65 14.70 -1.31
N LYS A 233 3.84 13.49 -1.87
CA LYS A 233 3.47 12.22 -1.21
C LYS A 233 4.16 12.04 0.13
N GLY A 234 5.44 12.41 0.26
CA GLY A 234 6.18 12.34 1.52
C GLY A 234 5.59 13.28 2.58
N GLU A 235 5.10 14.48 2.19
CA GLU A 235 4.44 15.40 3.11
C GLU A 235 3.09 14.83 3.60
N VAL A 236 2.37 14.11 2.76
CA VAL A 236 1.14 13.38 3.14
C VAL A 236 1.48 12.30 4.17
N ALA A 237 2.46 11.45 3.90
CA ALA A 237 2.84 10.32 4.75
C ALA A 237 3.31 10.74 6.14
N TYR A 238 4.04 11.86 6.27
CA TYR A 238 4.52 12.34 7.57
C TYR A 238 3.42 12.80 8.52
N ASN A 239 2.25 13.16 8.04
CA ASN A 239 1.24 13.82 8.86
C ASN A 239 0.02 12.96 9.18
N TYR A 240 -0.27 11.91 8.40
CA TYR A 240 -1.56 11.24 8.42
C TYR A 240 -1.47 9.72 8.17
N LEU A 241 -2.53 8.98 8.53
CA LEU A 241 -2.62 7.52 8.37
C LEU A 241 -3.59 7.08 7.25
N ALA A 242 -4.48 7.94 6.83
CA ALA A 242 -5.36 7.78 5.67
C ALA A 242 -5.96 9.15 5.34
N MET A 243 -5.85 9.61 4.11
CA MET A 243 -6.19 10.98 3.76
C MET A 243 -7.03 11.08 2.51
N PRO A 244 -8.21 11.69 2.60
CA PRO A 244 -8.95 12.08 1.41
C PRO A 244 -8.21 13.17 0.63
N VAL A 245 -8.05 12.92 -0.66
CA VAL A 245 -7.46 13.83 -1.64
C VAL A 245 -8.57 14.65 -2.29
N VAL A 246 -8.39 15.96 -2.35
CA VAL A 246 -9.39 16.86 -2.91
C VAL A 246 -8.80 17.80 -3.94
N ASP A 247 -9.64 18.27 -4.87
CA ASP A 247 -9.30 19.36 -5.75
C ASP A 247 -9.35 20.74 -5.04
N TYR A 248 -8.95 21.80 -5.72
CA TYR A 248 -9.00 23.15 -5.17
C TYR A 248 -10.41 23.69 -4.91
N GLU A 249 -11.45 23.03 -5.42
CA GLU A 249 -12.86 23.37 -5.18
C GLU A 249 -13.44 22.56 -4.01
N GLY A 250 -12.71 21.55 -3.51
CA GLY A 250 -13.06 20.67 -2.40
C GLY A 250 -13.83 19.42 -2.82
N HIS A 251 -13.84 19.06 -4.11
CA HIS A 251 -14.38 17.78 -4.54
C HIS A 251 -13.41 16.67 -4.20
N ILE A 252 -13.93 15.56 -3.72
CA ILE A 252 -13.10 14.39 -3.41
C ILE A 252 -12.67 13.72 -4.72
N MET A 253 -11.40 13.37 -4.82
CA MET A 253 -10.80 12.72 -5.97
C MET A 253 -10.39 11.28 -5.68
N GLY A 254 -9.89 11.02 -4.46
CA GLY A 254 -9.40 9.73 -4.02
C GLY A 254 -9.06 9.73 -2.55
N VAL A 255 -8.40 8.70 -2.11
CA VAL A 255 -7.84 8.55 -0.76
C VAL A 255 -6.43 7.96 -0.88
N VAL A 256 -5.50 8.46 -0.08
CA VAL A 256 -4.24 7.78 0.16
C VAL A 256 -4.47 6.87 1.36
N THR A 257 -4.26 5.58 1.20
CA THR A 257 -4.57 4.58 2.22
C THR A 257 -3.45 4.46 3.28
N TYR A 258 -3.61 3.58 4.25
CA TYR A 258 -2.61 3.42 5.31
C TYR A 258 -1.37 2.66 4.82
N ASP A 259 -1.56 1.65 4.01
CA ASP A 259 -0.55 0.82 3.38
C ASP A 259 0.34 1.65 2.47
N ASP A 260 -0.22 2.41 1.52
CA ASP A 260 0.53 3.36 0.67
C ASP A 260 1.37 4.33 1.50
N ILE A 261 0.79 4.87 2.59
CA ILE A 261 1.53 5.75 3.50
C ILE A 261 2.72 5.03 4.13
N MET A 262 2.59 3.75 4.49
CA MET A 262 3.69 2.97 5.05
C MET A 262 4.77 2.70 4.01
N ASP A 263 4.39 2.44 2.77
CA ASP A 263 5.33 2.20 1.68
C ASP A 263 6.08 3.46 1.28
N ILE A 264 5.38 4.59 1.15
CA ILE A 264 6.00 5.91 0.95
C ILE A 264 7.01 6.21 2.08
N MET A 265 6.65 5.97 3.35
CA MET A 265 7.56 6.19 4.47
C MET A 265 8.77 5.26 4.42
N HIS A 266 8.61 4.04 3.95
CA HIS A 266 9.70 3.08 3.79
C HIS A 266 10.63 3.49 2.65
N GLU A 267 10.08 3.90 1.53
CA GLU A 267 10.79 4.43 0.36
C GLU A 267 11.61 5.67 0.75
N GLU A 268 10.99 6.67 1.38
CA GLU A 268 11.66 7.89 1.85
C GLU A 268 12.80 7.59 2.84
N ALA A 269 12.55 6.70 3.82
CA ALA A 269 13.59 6.33 4.78
C ALA A 269 14.76 5.60 4.12
N SER A 270 14.49 4.78 3.13
CA SER A 270 15.50 4.05 2.35
C SER A 270 16.29 5.02 1.46
N ALA A 271 15.61 5.96 0.80
CA ALA A 271 16.22 7.01 -0.02
C ALA A 271 17.16 7.89 0.81
N ASP A 272 16.74 8.29 2.01
CA ASP A 272 17.58 9.06 2.94
C ASP A 272 18.85 8.28 3.33
N MET A 273 18.75 6.99 3.63
CA MET A 273 19.88 6.14 3.96
C MET A 273 20.85 6.00 2.77
N LEU A 274 20.33 5.77 1.56
CA LEU A 274 21.12 5.66 0.34
C LEU A 274 21.80 7.00 0.01
N GLY A 275 21.09 8.11 0.19
CA GLY A 275 21.63 9.47 0.03
C GLY A 275 22.83 9.74 0.94
N MET A 276 22.87 9.21 2.18
CA MET A 276 23.99 9.35 3.11
C MET A 276 25.28 8.69 2.59
N VAL A 277 25.17 7.64 1.81
CA VAL A 277 26.33 6.92 1.20
C VAL A 277 26.58 7.32 -0.25
N GLY A 278 25.80 8.26 -0.77
CA GLY A 278 25.88 8.75 -2.15
C GLY A 278 25.44 7.72 -3.19
N ALA A 279 24.56 6.82 -2.79
CA ALA A 279 23.83 5.94 -3.69
C ALA A 279 22.56 6.64 -4.20
N ASP A 280 22.12 6.29 -5.39
CA ASP A 280 20.87 6.76 -5.96
C ASP A 280 19.73 5.87 -5.42
N PRO A 281 18.60 6.43 -4.94
CA PRO A 281 17.43 5.63 -4.53
C PRO A 281 16.89 4.70 -5.62
N GLU A 282 16.97 5.11 -6.87
CA GLU A 282 16.53 4.33 -8.03
C GLU A 282 17.52 3.23 -8.45
N GLU A 283 18.64 3.06 -7.72
CA GLU A 283 19.69 2.09 -8.08
C GLU A 283 19.31 0.69 -7.58
N SER A 284 18.93 -0.19 -8.50
CA SER A 284 18.63 -1.61 -8.21
C SER A 284 19.89 -2.50 -8.30
N VAL A 285 19.74 -3.76 -7.87
CA VAL A 285 20.82 -4.77 -7.94
C VAL A 285 21.25 -5.05 -9.38
N ASP A 286 20.36 -4.88 -10.34
CA ASP A 286 20.59 -5.11 -11.77
C ASP A 286 21.15 -3.90 -12.52
N THR A 287 21.25 -2.75 -11.85
CA THR A 287 21.82 -1.53 -12.45
C THR A 287 23.25 -1.77 -12.94
N PRO A 288 23.58 -1.49 -14.21
CA PRO A 288 24.91 -1.71 -14.75
C PRO A 288 25.99 -0.94 -13.95
N TRP A 289 27.04 -1.64 -13.49
CA TRP A 289 28.09 -1.06 -12.63
C TRP A 289 28.68 0.28 -13.13
N LYS A 290 28.67 0.52 -14.46
CA LYS A 290 29.18 1.77 -15.05
C LYS A 290 28.26 2.95 -14.73
N GLU A 291 27.00 2.71 -14.65
CA GLU A 291 25.99 3.70 -14.30
C GLU A 291 26.04 4.03 -12.83
N SER A 292 26.10 3.02 -11.96
CA SER A 292 26.33 3.18 -10.51
C SER A 292 27.59 3.99 -10.21
N VAL A 293 28.68 3.67 -10.88
CA VAL A 293 29.95 4.44 -10.73
C VAL A 293 29.76 5.89 -11.17
N ARG A 294 29.08 6.14 -12.28
CA ARG A 294 28.87 7.50 -12.80
C ARG A 294 28.00 8.32 -11.85
N LYS A 295 26.94 7.73 -11.28
CA LYS A 295 26.05 8.39 -10.31
C LYS A 295 26.77 8.68 -8.99
N ARG A 296 27.59 7.76 -8.48
CA ARG A 296 28.33 7.90 -7.21
C ARG A 296 29.63 8.73 -7.31
N LEU A 297 30.21 8.86 -8.48
CA LEU A 297 31.52 9.52 -8.66
C LEU A 297 31.56 10.98 -8.15
N PRO A 298 30.57 11.85 -8.39
CA PRO A 298 30.58 13.22 -7.88
C PRO A 298 30.65 13.26 -6.35
N TRP A 299 29.87 12.44 -5.66
CA TRP A 299 29.87 12.35 -4.19
C TRP A 299 31.21 11.84 -3.65
N LEU A 300 31.79 10.81 -4.27
CA LEU A 300 33.11 10.28 -3.90
C LEU A 300 34.21 11.34 -4.06
N VAL A 301 34.18 12.13 -5.12
CA VAL A 301 35.15 13.23 -5.34
C VAL A 301 35.01 14.28 -4.26
N VAL A 302 33.79 14.69 -3.91
CA VAL A 302 33.57 15.68 -2.83
C VAL A 302 34.09 15.15 -1.50
N ASN A 303 33.83 13.91 -1.15
CA ASN A 303 34.33 13.28 0.07
C ASN A 303 35.85 13.15 0.07
N MET A 304 36.46 12.79 -1.06
CA MET A 304 37.90 12.73 -1.19
C MET A 304 38.55 14.12 -0.96
N VAL A 305 37.99 15.17 -1.54
CA VAL A 305 38.48 16.55 -1.33
C VAL A 305 38.30 16.96 0.13
N ASN A 306 37.16 16.69 0.74
CA ASN A 306 36.92 16.99 2.15
C ASN A 306 37.87 16.24 3.08
N SER A 307 38.12 14.97 2.82
CA SER A 307 39.08 14.16 3.56
C SER A 307 40.51 14.69 3.40
N ALA A 308 40.93 15.09 2.20
CA ALA A 308 42.23 15.67 1.94
C ALA A 308 42.41 17.03 2.67
N LEU A 309 41.38 17.89 2.70
CA LEU A 309 41.36 19.12 3.47
C LEU A 309 41.50 18.84 4.95
N SER A 310 40.73 17.91 5.50
CA SER A 310 40.79 17.51 6.90
C SER A 310 42.18 16.99 7.29
N ALA A 311 42.77 16.13 6.47
CA ALA A 311 44.10 15.61 6.65
C ALA A 311 45.16 16.74 6.60
N SER A 312 44.98 17.70 5.70
CA SER A 312 45.90 18.85 5.60
C SER A 312 45.89 19.74 6.86
N VAL A 313 44.69 19.93 7.43
CA VAL A 313 44.54 20.69 8.70
C VAL A 313 45.23 19.93 9.84
N VAL A 314 44.99 18.62 9.97
CA VAL A 314 45.65 17.79 11.00
C VAL A 314 47.19 17.87 10.85
N TYR A 315 47.69 17.77 9.62
CA TYR A 315 49.13 17.88 9.33
C TYR A 315 49.73 19.25 9.71
N MET A 316 49.02 20.35 9.48
CA MET A 316 49.46 21.68 9.90
C MET A 316 49.61 21.81 11.41
N PHE A 317 48.81 21.11 12.20
CA PHE A 317 48.80 21.14 13.66
C PHE A 317 49.56 20.00 14.33
N GLU A 318 50.19 19.10 13.55
CA GLU A 318 50.89 17.89 14.05
C GLU A 318 51.91 18.22 15.14
N GLY A 319 52.72 19.30 14.94
CA GLY A 319 53.72 19.76 15.92
C GLY A 319 53.10 20.21 17.25
N SER A 320 51.93 20.86 17.20
CA SER A 320 51.22 21.34 18.39
C SER A 320 50.55 20.17 19.12
N ILE A 321 50.01 19.23 18.38
CA ILE A 321 49.36 18.03 18.93
C ILE A 321 50.40 17.15 19.63
N ALA A 322 51.59 16.94 19.03
CA ALA A 322 52.68 16.19 19.63
C ALA A 322 53.21 16.83 20.95
N GLN A 323 53.21 18.16 21.03
CA GLN A 323 53.61 18.88 22.26
C GLN A 323 52.57 18.78 23.38
N MET A 324 51.29 18.62 23.05
CA MET A 324 50.22 18.48 24.04
C MET A 324 50.01 17.04 24.53
N ALA A 325 50.49 16.06 23.74
CA ALA A 325 50.38 14.64 24.05
C ALA A 325 51.60 14.10 24.81
N ALA A 326 52.68 14.87 24.97
CA ALA A 326 53.86 14.54 25.72
C ALA A 326 53.82 15.18 27.13
#